data_da08f8b220506c31b6d804fabbf03e21
#
_entry.id   da08f8b220506c31b6d804fabbf03e21
#
_cell.length_a   1.000
_cell.length_b   1.000
_cell.length_c   1.000
_cell.angle_alpha   90.00
_cell.angle_beta   90.00
_cell.angle_gamma   90.00
#
_symmetry.space_group_name_H-M   'P 1'
#
loop_
_entity.id
_entity.type
_entity.pdbx_description
1 polymer ?
#
loop_
_entity_poly.entity_id
_entity_poly.type
_entity_poly.pdbx_seq_one_letter_code
_entity_poly.pdbx_strand_id
1 'polypeptide(L)'
;MMISQAFSRVLLVASTLMATTAVATASPPSVKSKTIDYKIGDQSFEGLYVYPYTGKGKVPGVLMVHNWMGVSDETKKQAERMAKLGLAVFAVDVYGKGIRAKGPQDAMPLAGKYKGDRKLFRERVLRGLEVLREQKEVDPAKIVAAGYCFGGTGVIELARAGADVQAVVSFHGGLDSPTPADGKSIKAKVIALQGADDPYVKAADIAAFQNEMRTSNVDWQMTVYGGAVHSFTDVGAGSDAKTGAAYNQKADERSFEAFTDLIGELFPKR
;
A
#
# COMPACT_ATOMS: atom_id res chain seq x y z
N MET A 1 -18.66 66.63 -57.40
CA MET A 1 -17.94 67.00 -56.18
C MET A 1 -18.42 66.09 -55.08
N MET A 2 -17.76 64.93 -54.91
CA MET A 2 -18.17 63.90 -53.92
C MET A 2 -17.02 63.72 -52.92
N ILE A 3 -17.31 64.04 -51.66
CA ILE A 3 -16.37 63.96 -50.53
C ILE A 3 -16.48 62.57 -49.96
N SER A 4 -15.39 61.78 -50.05
CA SER A 4 -15.28 60.46 -49.43
C SER A 4 -14.80 60.62 -48.00
N GLN A 5 -15.62 60.13 -47.03
CA GLN A 5 -15.24 60.00 -45.61
C GLN A 5 -14.67 58.62 -45.37
N ALA A 6 -13.39 58.57 -44.98
CA ALA A 6 -12.72 57.35 -44.54
C ALA A 6 -12.94 57.16 -43.03
N PHE A 7 -13.64 56.10 -42.65
CA PHE A 7 -13.77 55.63 -41.23
C PHE A 7 -12.56 54.80 -40.83
N SER A 8 -11.70 55.38 -39.98
CA SER A 8 -10.61 54.65 -39.33
C SER A 8 -11.20 53.77 -38.15
N ARG A 9 -11.17 52.46 -38.28
CA ARG A 9 -11.50 51.55 -37.17
C ARG A 9 -10.24 51.30 -36.34
N VAL A 10 -10.22 51.80 -35.12
CA VAL A 10 -9.21 51.47 -34.12
C VAL A 10 -9.57 50.10 -33.49
N LEU A 11 -8.75 49.09 -33.73
CA LEU A 11 -8.87 47.77 -33.09
C LEU A 11 -8.18 47.83 -31.73
N LEU A 12 -8.98 47.82 -30.65
CA LEU A 12 -8.47 47.70 -29.28
C LEU A 12 -8.20 46.22 -29.01
N VAL A 13 -6.92 45.80 -28.98
CA VAL A 13 -6.51 44.46 -28.57
C VAL A 13 -6.40 44.44 -27.03
N ALA A 14 -7.39 43.86 -26.38
CA ALA A 14 -7.34 43.62 -24.93
C ALA A 14 -6.45 42.39 -24.65
N SER A 15 -5.24 42.63 -24.19
CA SER A 15 -4.33 41.57 -23.72
C SER A 15 -4.79 41.09 -22.32
N THR A 16 -5.48 39.98 -22.27
CA THR A 16 -5.80 39.30 -21.01
C THR A 16 -4.55 38.59 -20.48
N LEU A 17 -3.96 39.16 -19.44
CA LEU A 17 -2.86 38.56 -18.70
C LEU A 17 -3.44 37.38 -17.87
N MET A 18 -3.26 36.14 -18.34
CA MET A 18 -3.56 34.96 -17.50
C MET A 18 -2.47 34.83 -16.43
N ALA A 19 -2.81 35.17 -15.20
CA ALA A 19 -1.98 34.92 -14.05
C ALA A 19 -2.00 33.37 -13.78
N THR A 20 -0.93 32.69 -14.19
CA THR A 20 -0.69 31.29 -13.78
C THR A 20 -0.29 31.31 -12.32
N THR A 21 -1.24 30.96 -11.43
CA THR A 21 -0.93 30.67 -10.04
C THR A 21 -0.12 29.37 -9.99
N ALA A 22 1.20 29.49 -9.82
CA ALA A 22 2.04 28.36 -9.50
C ALA A 22 1.60 27.79 -8.14
N VAL A 23 0.98 26.61 -8.14
CA VAL A 23 0.74 25.86 -6.92
C VAL A 23 2.10 25.45 -6.40
N ALA A 24 2.56 26.11 -5.34
CA ALA A 24 3.79 25.72 -4.64
C ALA A 24 3.58 24.32 -4.06
N THR A 25 4.19 23.31 -4.66
CA THR A 25 4.23 21.96 -4.11
C THR A 25 5.14 22.00 -2.88
N ALA A 26 4.54 21.85 -1.69
CA ALA A 26 5.32 21.76 -0.46
C ALA A 26 6.27 20.57 -0.55
N SER A 27 7.53 20.75 -0.14
CA SER A 27 8.50 19.65 -0.07
C SER A 27 7.98 18.54 0.84
N PRO A 28 8.23 17.24 0.50
CA PRO A 28 7.81 16.15 1.35
C PRO A 28 8.39 16.30 2.76
N PRO A 29 7.66 15.90 3.81
CA PRO A 29 8.13 16.01 5.18
C PRO A 29 9.40 15.16 5.39
N SER A 30 10.30 15.63 6.26
CA SER A 30 11.37 14.78 6.78
C SER A 30 10.76 13.62 7.57
N VAL A 31 11.36 12.43 7.47
CA VAL A 31 10.87 11.23 8.16
C VAL A 31 11.86 10.78 9.23
N LYS A 32 11.35 10.19 10.30
CA LYS A 32 12.11 9.52 11.36
C LYS A 32 11.76 8.05 11.39
N SER A 33 12.69 7.22 11.81
CA SER A 33 12.46 5.79 11.99
C SER A 33 13.00 5.30 13.34
N LYS A 34 12.35 4.28 13.90
CA LYS A 34 12.78 3.53 15.08
C LYS A 34 12.24 2.11 15.01
N THR A 35 12.92 1.18 15.67
CA THR A 35 12.36 -0.15 15.94
C THR A 35 11.43 -0.10 17.14
N ILE A 36 10.43 -0.96 17.15
CA ILE A 36 9.50 -1.15 18.26
C ILE A 36 9.48 -2.61 18.63
N ASP A 37 9.89 -2.91 19.85
CA ASP A 37 9.76 -4.25 20.43
C ASP A 37 8.34 -4.45 20.99
N TYR A 38 7.76 -5.60 20.74
CA TYR A 38 6.47 -6.00 21.28
C TYR A 38 6.39 -7.51 21.47
N LYS A 39 5.32 -7.99 22.11
CA LYS A 39 5.13 -9.42 22.42
C LYS A 39 3.77 -9.92 21.95
N ILE A 40 3.73 -11.23 21.67
CA ILE A 40 2.52 -12.05 21.55
C ILE A 40 2.78 -13.29 22.40
N GLY A 41 2.09 -13.39 23.55
CA GLY A 41 2.45 -14.34 24.58
C GLY A 41 3.92 -14.15 25.02
N ASP A 42 4.70 -15.22 25.03
CA ASP A 42 6.11 -15.20 25.40
C ASP A 42 7.04 -14.86 24.22
N GLN A 43 6.53 -14.85 23.01
CA GLN A 43 7.32 -14.59 21.81
C GLN A 43 7.55 -13.08 21.63
N SER A 44 8.82 -12.69 21.40
CA SER A 44 9.22 -11.31 21.11
C SER A 44 9.24 -11.04 19.61
N PHE A 45 8.89 -9.80 19.24
CA PHE A 45 8.86 -9.27 17.89
C PHE A 45 9.54 -7.91 17.83
N GLU A 46 10.00 -7.54 16.64
CA GLU A 46 10.64 -6.24 16.38
C GLU A 46 10.15 -5.68 15.05
N GLY A 47 9.23 -4.73 15.11
CA GLY A 47 8.73 -4.01 13.94
C GLY A 47 9.48 -2.71 13.67
N LEU A 48 9.35 -2.18 12.46
CA LEU A 48 9.93 -0.89 12.06
C LEU A 48 8.83 0.18 12.01
N TYR A 49 9.01 1.25 12.76
CA TYR A 49 8.11 2.41 12.73
C TYR A 49 8.78 3.58 12.03
N VAL A 50 8.13 4.10 10.98
CA VAL A 50 8.57 5.26 10.19
C VAL A 50 7.46 6.30 10.21
N TYR A 51 7.79 7.55 10.56
CA TYR A 51 6.76 8.58 10.69
C TYR A 51 7.28 9.96 10.24
N PRO A 52 6.38 10.82 9.72
CA PRO A 52 6.75 12.16 9.32
C PRO A 52 7.04 13.04 10.54
N TYR A 53 8.11 13.82 10.46
CA TYR A 53 8.39 14.83 11.47
C TYR A 53 7.66 16.11 11.13
N THR A 54 6.40 16.20 11.50
CA THR A 54 5.55 17.37 11.19
C THR A 54 5.50 18.39 12.32
N GLY A 55 5.92 18.00 13.53
CA GLY A 55 5.82 18.85 14.74
C GLY A 55 4.38 19.14 15.21
N LYS A 56 3.36 18.65 14.50
CA LYS A 56 1.96 19.00 14.76
C LYS A 56 1.03 17.79 14.58
N GLY A 57 0.25 17.51 15.63
CA GLY A 57 -0.94 16.64 15.58
C GLY A 57 -0.67 15.16 15.24
N LYS A 58 -1.75 14.42 15.19
CA LYS A 58 -1.77 13.03 14.76
C LYS A 58 -1.97 12.95 13.24
N VAL A 59 -1.37 11.96 12.62
CA VAL A 59 -1.47 11.69 11.18
C VAL A 59 -2.14 10.33 10.92
N PRO A 60 -2.68 10.06 9.72
CA PRO A 60 -3.18 8.74 9.39
C PRO A 60 -2.07 7.68 9.51
N GLY A 61 -2.46 6.48 9.96
CA GLY A 61 -1.56 5.34 10.14
C GLY A 61 -1.64 4.35 8.97
N VAL A 62 -0.51 3.74 8.66
CA VAL A 62 -0.41 2.60 7.74
C VAL A 62 0.18 1.42 8.49
N LEU A 63 -0.59 0.34 8.62
CA LEU A 63 -0.03 -0.95 8.97
C LEU A 63 0.58 -1.56 7.71
N MET A 64 1.89 -1.71 7.68
CA MET A 64 2.57 -2.36 6.56
C MET A 64 2.90 -3.80 6.90
N VAL A 65 2.57 -4.74 6.02
CA VAL A 65 3.02 -6.13 6.11
C VAL A 65 4.13 -6.35 5.09
N HIS A 66 5.29 -6.80 5.58
CA HIS A 66 6.51 -7.02 4.79
C HIS A 66 6.33 -8.11 3.73
N ASN A 67 7.23 -8.17 2.74
CA ASN A 67 7.33 -9.28 1.80
C ASN A 67 7.90 -10.54 2.50
N TRP A 68 8.15 -11.61 1.77
CA TRP A 68 8.61 -12.89 2.32
C TRP A 68 9.99 -12.85 3.00
N MET A 69 10.78 -11.78 2.82
CA MET A 69 12.11 -11.63 3.46
C MET A 69 12.06 -11.19 4.92
N GLY A 70 10.89 -10.77 5.43
CA GLY A 70 10.76 -10.16 6.75
C GLY A 70 10.94 -8.65 6.73
N VAL A 71 11.08 -8.03 7.92
CA VAL A 71 11.36 -6.59 8.02
C VAL A 71 12.81 -6.33 7.55
N SER A 72 12.97 -5.89 6.32
CA SER A 72 14.22 -5.75 5.58
C SER A 72 14.45 -4.29 5.15
N ASP A 73 15.58 -4.03 4.49
CA ASP A 73 15.87 -2.72 3.89
C ASP A 73 14.84 -2.33 2.83
N GLU A 74 14.32 -3.30 2.06
CA GLU A 74 13.24 -3.03 1.12
C GLU A 74 11.95 -2.60 1.84
N THR A 75 11.59 -3.28 2.94
CA THR A 75 10.48 -2.87 3.80
C THR A 75 10.65 -1.43 4.30
N LYS A 76 11.87 -1.07 4.69
CA LYS A 76 12.20 0.29 5.12
C LYS A 76 12.00 1.32 4.02
N LYS A 77 12.48 1.05 2.80
CA LYS A 77 12.30 1.95 1.64
C LYS A 77 10.82 2.19 1.34
N GLN A 78 10.00 1.13 1.33
CA GLN A 78 8.57 1.25 1.10
C GLN A 78 7.88 2.03 2.23
N ALA A 79 8.25 1.79 3.49
CA ALA A 79 7.72 2.54 4.63
C ALA A 79 8.10 4.03 4.57
N GLU A 80 9.33 4.37 4.20
CA GLU A 80 9.78 5.75 4.02
C GLU A 80 9.06 6.44 2.85
N ARG A 81 8.81 5.71 1.75
CA ARG A 81 8.05 6.21 0.59
C ARG A 81 6.63 6.61 1.01
N MET A 82 5.94 5.79 1.80
CA MET A 82 4.62 6.10 2.33
C MET A 82 4.67 7.23 3.38
N ALA A 83 5.67 7.25 4.24
CA ALA A 83 5.79 8.27 5.27
C ALA A 83 6.03 9.68 4.69
N LYS A 84 6.66 9.80 3.52
CA LYS A 84 6.80 11.06 2.76
C LYS A 84 5.47 11.63 2.26
N LEU A 85 4.40 10.83 2.21
CA LEU A 85 3.04 11.29 1.95
C LEU A 85 2.38 11.93 3.20
N GLY A 86 3.07 11.90 4.35
CA GLY A 86 2.55 12.40 5.62
C GLY A 86 1.88 11.33 6.48
N LEU A 87 2.17 10.05 6.25
CA LEU A 87 1.59 8.90 6.95
C LEU A 87 2.56 8.36 8.02
N ALA A 88 2.04 7.86 9.13
CA ALA A 88 2.83 7.11 10.10
C ALA A 88 2.72 5.61 9.78
N VAL A 89 3.84 4.96 9.47
CA VAL A 89 3.89 3.58 8.96
C VAL A 89 4.52 2.67 9.99
N PHE A 90 3.83 1.59 10.35
CA PHE A 90 4.39 0.52 11.16
C PHE A 90 4.48 -0.78 10.33
N ALA A 91 5.70 -1.16 10.00
CA ALA A 91 5.98 -2.45 9.37
C ALA A 91 6.01 -3.53 10.47
N VAL A 92 4.97 -4.33 10.51
CA VAL A 92 4.82 -5.41 11.50
C VAL A 92 5.82 -6.52 11.24
N ASP A 93 6.43 -7.05 12.30
CA ASP A 93 7.22 -8.29 12.24
C ASP A 93 6.28 -9.50 12.38
N VAL A 94 6.13 -10.26 11.31
CA VAL A 94 5.29 -11.47 11.31
C VAL A 94 6.06 -12.67 11.84
N TYR A 95 7.39 -12.70 11.65
CA TYR A 95 8.20 -13.90 11.89
C TYR A 95 8.71 -14.03 13.32
N GLY A 96 9.07 -12.90 13.93
CA GLY A 96 9.65 -12.84 15.27
C GLY A 96 10.97 -12.08 15.30
N LYS A 97 11.33 -11.55 16.46
CA LYS A 97 12.53 -10.74 16.68
C LYS A 97 13.78 -11.50 16.24
N GLY A 98 14.57 -10.88 15.37
CA GLY A 98 15.80 -11.46 14.84
C GLY A 98 15.61 -12.47 13.71
N ILE A 99 14.37 -12.85 13.35
CA ILE A 99 14.09 -13.79 12.27
C ILE A 99 13.93 -13.00 10.97
N ARG A 100 14.94 -13.11 10.10
CA ARG A 100 14.98 -12.48 8.76
C ARG A 100 15.53 -13.49 7.76
N ALA A 101 14.89 -13.62 6.62
CA ALA A 101 15.39 -14.48 5.55
C ALA A 101 16.66 -13.87 4.93
N LYS A 102 17.67 -14.69 4.69
CA LYS A 102 18.92 -14.29 4.00
C LYS A 102 18.83 -14.52 2.49
N GLY A 103 17.82 -15.26 2.05
CA GLY A 103 17.57 -15.58 0.65
C GLY A 103 16.29 -16.41 0.48
N PRO A 104 15.97 -16.81 -0.78
CA PRO A 104 14.75 -17.55 -1.09
C PRO A 104 14.59 -18.86 -0.32
N GLN A 105 15.68 -19.56 -0.03
CA GLN A 105 15.65 -20.84 0.68
C GLN A 105 15.17 -20.68 2.13
N ASP A 106 15.49 -19.57 2.79
CA ASP A 106 15.01 -19.26 4.14
C ASP A 106 13.60 -18.66 4.10
N ALA A 107 13.33 -17.82 3.10
CA ALA A 107 12.07 -17.09 2.97
C ALA A 107 10.88 -18.02 2.67
N MET A 108 11.08 -19.04 1.83
CA MET A 108 10.02 -19.95 1.41
C MET A 108 9.36 -20.68 2.58
N PRO A 109 10.09 -21.39 3.48
CA PRO A 109 9.47 -22.05 4.63
C PRO A 109 8.88 -21.06 5.64
N LEU A 110 9.50 -19.89 5.84
CA LEU A 110 8.96 -18.85 6.72
C LEU A 110 7.59 -18.36 6.21
N ALA A 111 7.50 -17.91 4.96
CA ALA A 111 6.25 -17.47 4.38
C ALA A 111 5.21 -18.61 4.29
N GLY A 112 5.65 -19.82 3.94
CA GLY A 112 4.82 -21.01 3.83
C GLY A 112 4.10 -21.36 5.14
N LYS A 113 4.78 -21.23 6.28
CA LYS A 113 4.19 -21.44 7.60
C LYS A 113 2.92 -20.60 7.80
N TYR A 114 2.98 -19.30 7.52
CA TYR A 114 1.87 -18.38 7.74
C TYR A 114 0.81 -18.47 6.63
N LYS A 115 1.22 -18.72 5.40
CA LYS A 115 0.28 -19.00 4.31
C LYS A 115 -0.48 -20.31 4.53
N GLY A 116 0.11 -21.29 5.17
CA GLY A 116 -0.52 -22.55 5.57
C GLY A 116 -1.38 -22.43 6.83
N ASP A 117 -1.10 -21.48 7.71
CA ASP A 117 -1.86 -21.21 8.94
C ASP A 117 -2.37 -19.76 8.93
N ARG A 118 -3.52 -19.54 8.29
CA ARG A 118 -4.14 -18.21 8.17
C ARG A 118 -4.55 -17.63 9.53
N LYS A 119 -4.90 -18.47 10.50
CA LYS A 119 -5.25 -18.02 11.85
C LYS A 119 -4.02 -17.39 12.53
N LEU A 120 -2.90 -18.09 12.48
CA LEU A 120 -1.63 -17.56 13.00
C LEU A 120 -1.21 -16.28 12.25
N PHE A 121 -1.38 -16.23 10.93
CA PHE A 121 -1.05 -15.04 10.16
C PHE A 121 -1.89 -13.84 10.59
N ARG A 122 -3.21 -14.00 10.70
CA ARG A 122 -4.15 -12.98 11.19
C ARG A 122 -3.75 -12.48 12.57
N GLU A 123 -3.43 -13.39 13.51
CA GLU A 123 -2.98 -13.05 14.87
C GLU A 123 -1.77 -12.09 14.84
N ARG A 124 -0.75 -12.41 14.02
CA ARG A 124 0.46 -11.59 13.90
C ARG A 124 0.16 -10.20 13.36
N VAL A 125 -0.65 -10.12 12.30
CA VAL A 125 -0.98 -8.84 11.66
C VAL A 125 -1.92 -8.00 12.53
N LEU A 126 -2.90 -8.62 13.21
CA LEU A 126 -3.77 -7.93 14.16
C LEU A 126 -2.99 -7.32 15.32
N ARG A 127 -2.01 -8.05 15.89
CA ARG A 127 -1.17 -7.48 16.97
C ARG A 127 -0.37 -6.27 16.44
N GLY A 128 0.12 -6.35 15.21
CA GLY A 128 0.77 -5.20 14.57
C GLY A 128 -0.15 -3.98 14.46
N LEU A 129 -1.43 -4.19 14.17
CA LEU A 129 -2.43 -3.12 14.13
C LEU A 129 -2.61 -2.45 15.51
N GLU A 130 -2.64 -3.24 16.58
CA GLU A 130 -2.70 -2.70 17.95
C GLU A 130 -1.46 -1.85 18.26
N VAL A 131 -0.25 -2.35 17.95
CA VAL A 131 1.01 -1.62 18.16
C VAL A 131 1.03 -0.30 17.38
N LEU A 132 0.52 -0.27 16.15
CA LEU A 132 0.39 0.97 15.37
C LEU A 132 -0.55 1.96 16.06
N ARG A 133 -1.70 1.51 16.56
CA ARG A 133 -2.69 2.36 17.26
C ARG A 133 -2.15 3.00 18.54
N GLU A 134 -1.23 2.33 19.21
CA GLU A 134 -0.58 2.81 20.44
C GLU A 134 0.41 3.96 20.18
N GLN A 135 0.81 4.22 18.90
CA GLN A 135 1.79 5.26 18.60
C GLN A 135 1.18 6.66 18.72
N LYS A 136 1.87 7.55 19.43
CA LYS A 136 1.36 8.89 19.74
C LYS A 136 1.12 9.77 18.50
N GLU A 137 1.88 9.54 17.43
CA GLU A 137 1.76 10.26 16.17
C GLU A 137 0.57 9.80 15.33
N VAL A 138 -0.05 8.65 15.65
CA VAL A 138 -1.11 8.02 14.85
C VAL A 138 -2.49 8.48 15.30
N ASP A 139 -3.34 8.83 14.33
CA ASP A 139 -4.78 8.93 14.51
C ASP A 139 -5.39 7.52 14.42
N PRO A 140 -5.82 6.92 15.54
CA PRO A 140 -6.29 5.54 15.56
C PRO A 140 -7.59 5.31 14.76
N ALA A 141 -8.32 6.38 14.43
CA ALA A 141 -9.52 6.32 13.59
C ALA A 141 -9.21 6.38 12.08
N LYS A 142 -7.95 6.69 11.70
CA LYS A 142 -7.53 6.86 10.32
C LYS A 142 -6.42 5.88 9.96
N ILE A 143 -6.76 4.60 9.85
CA ILE A 143 -5.80 3.55 9.56
C ILE A 143 -6.16 2.82 8.28
N VAL A 144 -5.15 2.61 7.44
CA VAL A 144 -5.18 1.67 6.31
C VAL A 144 -4.10 0.60 6.51
N ALA A 145 -4.22 -0.53 5.82
CA ALA A 145 -3.15 -1.52 5.78
C ALA A 145 -2.64 -1.69 4.35
N ALA A 146 -1.33 -1.86 4.18
CA ALA A 146 -0.70 -2.10 2.89
C ALA A 146 0.30 -3.25 3.01
N GLY A 147 0.38 -4.10 2.00
CA GLY A 147 1.29 -5.24 2.04
C GLY A 147 1.80 -5.64 0.67
N TYR A 148 3.02 -6.16 0.63
CA TYR A 148 3.75 -6.51 -0.59
C TYR A 148 3.99 -8.02 -0.65
N CYS A 149 3.71 -8.67 -1.78
CA CYS A 149 3.94 -10.11 -1.96
C CYS A 149 3.22 -10.94 -0.87
N PHE A 150 3.97 -11.64 -0.02
CA PHE A 150 3.47 -12.30 1.18
C PHE A 150 2.60 -11.36 2.04
N GLY A 151 3.03 -10.13 2.24
CA GLY A 151 2.29 -9.13 2.99
C GLY A 151 0.99 -8.69 2.32
N GLY A 152 0.91 -8.74 0.98
CA GLY A 152 -0.33 -8.49 0.25
C GLY A 152 -1.41 -9.52 0.60
N THR A 153 -1.04 -10.80 0.72
CA THR A 153 -1.92 -11.83 1.28
C THR A 153 -2.29 -11.49 2.74
N GLY A 154 -1.30 -11.04 3.54
CA GLY A 154 -1.51 -10.73 4.96
C GLY A 154 -2.53 -9.62 5.22
N VAL A 155 -2.54 -8.57 4.40
CA VAL A 155 -3.53 -7.48 4.57
C VAL A 155 -4.93 -7.89 4.10
N ILE A 156 -5.05 -8.78 3.11
CA ILE A 156 -6.34 -9.37 2.74
C ILE A 156 -6.84 -10.25 3.89
N GLU A 157 -5.97 -11.05 4.50
CA GLU A 157 -6.31 -11.86 5.69
C GLU A 157 -6.70 -10.99 6.89
N LEU A 158 -6.06 -9.82 7.07
CA LEU A 158 -6.48 -8.84 8.08
C LEU A 158 -7.92 -8.37 7.84
N ALA A 159 -8.27 -8.05 6.58
CA ALA A 159 -9.63 -7.66 6.22
C ALA A 159 -10.62 -8.81 6.48
N ARG A 160 -10.30 -10.04 6.06
CA ARG A 160 -11.10 -11.26 6.33
C ARG A 160 -11.29 -11.55 7.82
N ALA A 161 -10.35 -11.11 8.67
CA ALA A 161 -10.50 -11.18 10.13
C ALA A 161 -11.47 -10.12 10.70
N GLY A 162 -12.05 -9.27 9.86
CA GLY A 162 -12.99 -8.22 10.27
C GLY A 162 -12.31 -7.02 10.95
N ALA A 163 -11.01 -6.82 10.71
CA ALA A 163 -10.27 -5.71 11.30
C ALA A 163 -10.93 -4.36 10.97
N ASP A 164 -10.93 -3.49 11.98
CA ASP A 164 -11.46 -2.13 11.86
C ASP A 164 -10.38 -1.19 11.28
N VAL A 165 -10.22 -1.26 9.96
CA VAL A 165 -9.37 -0.37 9.16
C VAL A 165 -10.16 0.15 7.97
N GLN A 166 -9.84 1.33 7.46
CA GLN A 166 -10.63 1.95 6.38
C GLN A 166 -10.40 1.28 5.03
N ALA A 167 -9.18 0.83 4.78
CA ALA A 167 -8.85 0.09 3.56
C ALA A 167 -7.68 -0.87 3.77
N VAL A 168 -7.59 -1.87 2.91
CA VAL A 168 -6.42 -2.72 2.74
C VAL A 168 -5.96 -2.66 1.28
N VAL A 169 -4.64 -2.56 1.06
CA VAL A 169 -4.01 -2.49 -0.27
C VAL A 169 -3.00 -3.62 -0.43
N SER A 170 -3.28 -4.53 -1.33
CA SER A 170 -2.41 -5.66 -1.66
C SER A 170 -1.62 -5.36 -2.94
N PHE A 171 -0.30 -5.22 -2.82
CA PHE A 171 0.62 -5.12 -3.96
C PHE A 171 1.15 -6.51 -4.31
N HIS A 172 0.83 -7.00 -5.48
CA HIS A 172 1.20 -8.33 -6.01
C HIS A 172 1.09 -9.46 -4.97
N GLY A 173 0.04 -9.43 -4.15
CA GLY A 173 -0.21 -10.46 -3.15
C GLY A 173 -0.97 -11.67 -3.72
N GLY A 174 -0.82 -12.83 -3.06
CA GLY A 174 -1.68 -13.98 -3.34
C GLY A 174 -3.13 -13.67 -2.92
N LEU A 175 -4.08 -14.03 -3.78
CA LEU A 175 -5.51 -13.74 -3.62
C LEU A 175 -6.31 -14.95 -3.12
N ASP A 176 -5.67 -16.11 -3.02
CA ASP A 176 -6.27 -17.35 -2.58
C ASP A 176 -6.88 -17.26 -1.17
N SER A 177 -7.96 -17.99 -0.93
CA SER A 177 -8.58 -18.13 0.38
C SER A 177 -8.95 -19.58 0.66
N PRO A 178 -8.48 -20.16 1.76
CA PRO A 178 -8.98 -21.47 2.21
C PRO A 178 -10.40 -21.37 2.77
N THR A 179 -10.85 -20.18 3.15
CA THR A 179 -12.14 -19.90 3.77
C THR A 179 -12.84 -18.69 3.16
N PRO A 180 -13.32 -18.76 1.90
CA PRO A 180 -13.95 -17.59 1.22
C PRO A 180 -15.17 -17.02 1.96
N ALA A 181 -15.80 -17.81 2.85
CA ALA A 181 -16.92 -17.35 3.68
C ALA A 181 -16.52 -16.20 4.64
N ASP A 182 -15.24 -16.07 4.96
CA ASP A 182 -14.69 -14.98 5.80
C ASP A 182 -14.81 -13.61 5.13
N GLY A 183 -15.02 -13.57 3.81
CA GLY A 183 -15.31 -12.34 3.08
C GLY A 183 -16.47 -11.53 3.70
N LYS A 184 -17.46 -12.20 4.30
CA LYS A 184 -18.58 -11.57 5.00
C LYS A 184 -18.17 -10.73 6.22
N SER A 185 -16.98 -10.96 6.77
CA SER A 185 -16.45 -10.21 7.91
C SER A 185 -15.72 -8.94 7.47
N ILE A 186 -15.43 -8.77 6.18
CA ILE A 186 -14.68 -7.63 5.65
C ILE A 186 -15.51 -6.35 5.81
N LYS A 187 -14.92 -5.36 6.48
CA LYS A 187 -15.49 -4.03 6.67
C LYS A 187 -14.72 -2.96 5.86
N ALA A 188 -13.47 -3.23 5.57
CA ALA A 188 -12.57 -2.34 4.87
C ALA A 188 -12.83 -2.33 3.37
N LYS A 189 -12.50 -1.21 2.69
CA LYS A 189 -12.31 -1.20 1.24
C LYS A 189 -11.10 -2.09 0.88
N VAL A 190 -11.20 -2.90 -0.17
CA VAL A 190 -10.13 -3.83 -0.59
C VAL A 190 -9.59 -3.42 -1.96
N ILE A 191 -8.31 -3.09 -2.03
CA ILE A 191 -7.63 -2.76 -3.28
C ILE A 191 -6.59 -3.85 -3.58
N ALA A 192 -6.73 -4.51 -4.73
CA ALA A 192 -5.77 -5.50 -5.23
C ALA A 192 -5.04 -4.94 -6.47
N LEU A 193 -3.71 -4.86 -6.39
CA LEU A 193 -2.83 -4.32 -7.43
C LEU A 193 -1.94 -5.47 -7.95
N GLN A 194 -2.24 -5.99 -9.15
CA GLN A 194 -1.67 -7.26 -9.65
C GLN A 194 -0.87 -7.07 -10.94
N GLY A 195 0.19 -7.87 -11.09
CA GLY A 195 0.84 -8.04 -12.38
C GLY A 195 0.00 -8.94 -13.30
N ALA A 196 -0.18 -8.55 -14.57
CA ALA A 196 -0.94 -9.34 -15.53
C ALA A 196 -0.29 -10.70 -15.84
N ASP A 197 1.04 -10.74 -15.75
CA ASP A 197 1.86 -11.89 -16.12
C ASP A 197 2.48 -12.57 -14.88
N ASP A 198 1.89 -12.33 -13.67
CA ASP A 198 2.33 -12.94 -12.42
C ASP A 198 2.02 -14.45 -12.40
N PRO A 199 3.04 -15.34 -12.47
CA PRO A 199 2.83 -16.78 -12.53
C PRO A 199 2.39 -17.39 -11.18
N TYR A 200 2.51 -16.63 -10.08
CA TYR A 200 2.18 -17.09 -8.73
C TYR A 200 0.72 -16.83 -8.35
N VAL A 201 -0.01 -16.01 -9.14
CA VAL A 201 -1.43 -15.73 -8.92
C VAL A 201 -2.23 -16.31 -10.08
N LYS A 202 -2.87 -17.46 -9.86
CA LYS A 202 -3.59 -18.18 -10.89
C LYS A 202 -4.89 -17.47 -11.28
N ALA A 203 -5.30 -17.58 -12.53
CA ALA A 203 -6.57 -17.04 -13.00
C ALA A 203 -7.78 -17.53 -12.16
N ALA A 204 -7.74 -18.78 -11.69
CA ALA A 204 -8.77 -19.34 -10.81
C ALA A 204 -8.83 -18.63 -9.45
N ASP A 205 -7.68 -18.25 -8.88
CA ASP A 205 -7.61 -17.53 -7.60
C ASP A 205 -8.14 -16.10 -7.76
N ILE A 206 -7.85 -15.45 -8.89
CA ILE A 206 -8.41 -14.14 -9.24
C ILE A 206 -9.93 -14.21 -9.34
N ALA A 207 -10.45 -15.20 -10.07
CA ALA A 207 -11.90 -15.38 -10.24
C ALA A 207 -12.58 -15.67 -8.89
N ALA A 208 -11.97 -16.53 -8.06
CA ALA A 208 -12.46 -16.86 -6.72
C ALA A 208 -12.48 -15.62 -5.80
N PHE A 209 -11.40 -14.84 -5.78
CA PHE A 209 -11.32 -13.59 -5.03
C PHE A 209 -12.41 -12.59 -5.46
N GLN A 210 -12.57 -12.37 -6.76
CA GLN A 210 -13.59 -11.46 -7.26
C GLN A 210 -15.01 -11.95 -6.91
N ASN A 211 -15.25 -13.28 -6.91
CA ASN A 211 -16.51 -13.84 -6.47
C ASN A 211 -16.75 -13.65 -4.97
N GLU A 212 -15.72 -13.86 -4.15
CA GLU A 212 -15.76 -13.61 -2.71
C GLU A 212 -16.13 -12.15 -2.42
N MET A 213 -15.47 -11.18 -3.06
CA MET A 213 -15.75 -9.75 -2.88
C MET A 213 -17.21 -9.40 -3.25
N ARG A 214 -17.70 -9.91 -4.40
CA ARG A 214 -19.07 -9.65 -4.87
C ARG A 214 -20.11 -10.27 -3.93
N THR A 215 -19.95 -11.53 -3.57
CA THR A 215 -20.94 -12.26 -2.75
C THR A 215 -20.96 -11.78 -1.30
N SER A 216 -19.88 -11.16 -0.85
CA SER A 216 -19.77 -10.56 0.48
C SER A 216 -20.12 -9.07 0.50
N ASN A 217 -20.52 -8.48 -0.63
CA ASN A 217 -20.85 -7.06 -0.78
C ASN A 217 -19.74 -6.11 -0.27
N VAL A 218 -18.48 -6.45 -0.53
CA VAL A 218 -17.31 -5.65 -0.16
C VAL A 218 -17.16 -4.48 -1.15
N ASP A 219 -16.74 -3.31 -0.70
CA ASP A 219 -16.23 -2.25 -1.57
C ASP A 219 -14.80 -2.63 -1.99
N TRP A 220 -14.60 -2.94 -3.28
CA TRP A 220 -13.32 -3.43 -3.76
C TRP A 220 -12.97 -2.93 -5.16
N GLN A 221 -11.68 -2.87 -5.42
CA GLN A 221 -11.12 -2.59 -6.72
C GLN A 221 -9.95 -3.53 -6.99
N MET A 222 -9.79 -3.95 -8.25
CA MET A 222 -8.62 -4.68 -8.72
C MET A 222 -8.06 -3.99 -9.96
N THR A 223 -6.77 -3.67 -9.92
CA THR A 223 -6.03 -3.12 -11.06
C THR A 223 -4.97 -4.13 -11.50
N VAL A 224 -4.91 -4.38 -12.80
CA VAL A 224 -3.99 -5.34 -13.42
C VAL A 224 -3.04 -4.59 -14.34
N TYR A 225 -1.71 -4.74 -14.12
CA TYR A 225 -0.67 -4.05 -14.87
C TYR A 225 -0.07 -4.95 -15.93
N GLY A 226 -0.32 -4.63 -17.21
CA GLY A 226 0.19 -5.40 -18.34
C GLY A 226 1.72 -5.40 -18.41
N GLY A 227 2.31 -6.57 -18.70
CA GLY A 227 3.76 -6.75 -18.77
C GLY A 227 4.47 -6.76 -17.39
N ALA A 228 3.73 -6.74 -16.29
CA ALA A 228 4.27 -6.86 -14.95
C ALA A 228 4.10 -8.30 -14.44
N VAL A 229 5.16 -8.85 -13.86
CA VAL A 229 5.19 -10.12 -13.15
C VAL A 229 5.13 -9.89 -11.63
N HIS A 230 5.36 -10.92 -10.83
CA HIS A 230 5.44 -10.78 -9.37
C HIS A 230 6.54 -9.79 -8.94
N SER A 231 6.43 -9.22 -7.73
CA SER A 231 7.42 -8.29 -7.15
C SER A 231 7.71 -7.04 -8.02
N PHE A 232 6.79 -6.59 -8.83
CA PHE A 232 6.98 -5.45 -9.73
C PHE A 232 7.32 -4.12 -9.01
N THR A 233 7.16 -4.05 -7.70
CA THR A 233 7.53 -2.88 -6.88
C THR A 233 8.93 -2.98 -6.27
N ASP A 234 9.61 -4.12 -6.40
CA ASP A 234 10.90 -4.39 -5.75
C ASP A 234 12.05 -4.29 -6.77
N VAL A 235 12.83 -3.21 -6.67
CA VAL A 235 14.03 -3.03 -7.52
C VAL A 235 15.04 -4.17 -7.33
N GLY A 236 15.09 -4.76 -6.11
CA GLY A 236 15.96 -5.89 -5.80
C GLY A 236 15.60 -7.20 -6.52
N ALA A 237 14.37 -7.31 -7.06
CA ALA A 237 13.97 -8.46 -7.86
C ALA A 237 14.61 -8.52 -9.24
N GLY A 238 15.39 -7.49 -9.64
CA GLY A 238 15.99 -7.40 -10.97
C GLY A 238 14.96 -7.04 -12.05
N SER A 239 15.35 -7.17 -13.33
CA SER A 239 14.54 -6.74 -14.47
C SER A 239 14.14 -7.84 -15.44
N ASP A 240 14.53 -9.11 -15.16
CA ASP A 240 14.18 -10.23 -16.05
C ASP A 240 12.84 -10.86 -15.68
N ALA A 241 11.78 -10.46 -16.39
CA ALA A 241 10.44 -10.98 -16.19
C ALA A 241 10.31 -12.51 -16.40
N LYS A 242 11.26 -13.15 -17.11
CA LYS A 242 11.24 -14.60 -17.33
C LYS A 242 11.44 -15.41 -16.04
N THR A 243 11.99 -14.79 -15.00
CA THR A 243 12.12 -15.42 -13.67
C THR A 243 10.78 -15.54 -12.93
N GLY A 244 9.72 -14.86 -13.41
CA GLY A 244 8.43 -14.78 -12.78
C GLY A 244 8.32 -13.72 -11.69
N ALA A 245 9.45 -13.10 -11.28
CA ALA A 245 9.49 -11.98 -10.33
C ALA A 245 10.53 -10.96 -10.81
N ALA A 246 10.10 -9.72 -11.09
CA ALA A 246 10.97 -8.66 -11.58
C ALA A 246 10.37 -7.27 -11.34
N TYR A 247 11.23 -6.28 -11.16
CA TYR A 247 10.83 -4.88 -11.09
C TYR A 247 10.24 -4.38 -12.41
N ASN A 248 9.14 -3.66 -12.33
CA ASN A 248 8.56 -2.96 -13.48
C ASN A 248 8.22 -1.53 -13.06
N GLN A 249 9.04 -0.57 -13.49
CA GLN A 249 8.93 0.83 -13.10
C GLN A 249 7.52 1.40 -13.32
N LYS A 250 6.92 1.15 -14.49
CA LYS A 250 5.58 1.69 -14.79
C LYS A 250 4.50 1.11 -13.88
N ALA A 251 4.59 -0.18 -13.57
CA ALA A 251 3.65 -0.83 -12.66
C ALA A 251 3.86 -0.35 -11.21
N ASP A 252 5.12 -0.19 -10.77
CA ASP A 252 5.44 0.37 -9.46
C ASP A 252 4.90 1.79 -9.29
N GLU A 253 5.22 2.70 -10.23
CA GLU A 253 4.76 4.10 -10.17
C GLU A 253 3.23 4.19 -10.16
N ARG A 254 2.54 3.49 -11.08
CA ARG A 254 1.08 3.51 -11.18
C ARG A 254 0.38 2.86 -9.98
N SER A 255 0.95 1.80 -9.44
CA SER A 255 0.39 1.15 -8.25
C SER A 255 0.54 2.01 -7.00
N PHE A 256 1.64 2.74 -6.89
CA PHE A 256 1.84 3.69 -5.81
C PHE A 256 0.97 4.95 -5.98
N GLU A 257 0.73 5.39 -7.20
CA GLU A 257 -0.24 6.45 -7.50
C GLU A 257 -1.65 6.03 -7.07
N ALA A 258 -2.09 4.81 -7.41
CA ALA A 258 -3.38 4.27 -6.95
C ALA A 258 -3.49 4.22 -5.41
N PHE A 259 -2.40 3.87 -4.71
CA PHE A 259 -2.34 3.97 -3.24
C PHE A 259 -2.47 5.44 -2.78
N THR A 260 -1.78 6.37 -3.42
CA THR A 260 -1.80 7.80 -3.07
C THR A 260 -3.19 8.40 -3.27
N ASP A 261 -3.86 8.05 -4.35
CA ASP A 261 -5.23 8.48 -4.65
C ASP A 261 -6.22 7.98 -3.61
N LEU A 262 -6.10 6.71 -3.20
CA LEU A 262 -6.89 6.14 -2.11
C LEU A 262 -6.67 6.90 -0.79
N ILE A 263 -5.42 7.25 -0.45
CA ILE A 263 -5.12 8.06 0.74
C ILE A 263 -5.78 9.44 0.63
N GLY A 264 -5.76 10.06 -0.55
CA GLY A 264 -6.43 11.35 -0.80
C GLY A 264 -7.95 11.25 -0.68
N GLU A 265 -8.56 10.16 -1.13
CA GLU A 265 -10.00 9.88 -0.99
C GLU A 265 -10.40 9.72 0.49
N LEU A 266 -9.66 8.89 1.24
CA LEU A 266 -9.99 8.57 2.63
C LEU A 266 -9.63 9.69 3.61
N PHE A 267 -8.57 10.45 3.34
CA PHE A 267 -8.03 11.46 4.25
C PHE A 267 -7.77 12.79 3.52
N PRO A 268 -8.82 13.45 3.02
CA PRO A 268 -8.66 14.71 2.29
C PRO A 268 -7.96 15.75 3.16
N LYS A 269 -6.98 16.44 2.58
CA LYS A 269 -6.35 17.59 3.24
C LYS A 269 -7.39 18.71 3.35
N ARG A 270 -7.67 19.12 4.58
CA ARG A 270 -8.51 20.28 4.87
C ARG A 270 -7.73 21.57 4.65
#